data_3b033a8bf45b14d7794dd46622dc7e36
#
_entry.id   3b033a8bf45b14d7794dd46622dc7e36
#
_cell.length_a   1.000
_cell.length_b   1.000
_cell.length_c   1.000
_cell.angle_alpha   90.00
_cell.angle_beta   90.00
_cell.angle_gamma   90.00
#
_symmetry.space_group_name_H-M   'P 1'
#
loop_
_entity.id
_entity.type
_entity.pdbx_description
1 polymer ?
#
loop_
_entity_poly.entity_id
_entity_poly.type
_entity_poly.pdbx_seq_one_letter_code
_entity_poly.pdbx_strand_id
1 'polypeptide(L)'
;MQNGDVRTIQGLKIEAVPAYNIVHMRSGRTPFHPKGPGNGYVITFADKRVHVAGDTENTPEMKRLKNIDIAFLPMNLPYTMTPQMVADAAKAFKPKILYPYHYGQTDPNMLVNLLKRSKNIEVRIRNMR
;
A
#
# COMPACT_ATOMS: atom_id res chain seq x y z
N MET A 1 -16.33 -5.64 5.24
CA MET A 1 -15.29 -6.25 6.11
C MET A 1 -14.71 -5.19 7.02
N GLN A 2 -14.38 -5.59 8.21
CA GLN A 2 -13.65 -4.75 9.16
C GLN A 2 -12.19 -5.19 9.22
N ASN A 3 -11.30 -4.30 9.69
CA ASN A 3 -9.89 -4.65 9.88
C ASN A 3 -9.76 -5.90 10.75
N GLY A 4 -8.93 -6.83 10.30
CA GLY A 4 -8.75 -8.12 10.95
C GLY A 4 -9.67 -9.23 10.45
N ASP A 5 -10.70 -8.88 9.68
CA ASP A 5 -11.58 -9.89 9.08
C ASP A 5 -10.84 -10.71 8.04
N VAL A 6 -11.16 -12.00 7.99
CA VAL A 6 -10.66 -12.92 6.96
C VAL A 6 -11.87 -13.65 6.38
N ARG A 7 -12.01 -13.60 5.05
CA ARG A 7 -13.12 -14.26 4.35
C ARG A 7 -12.61 -15.00 3.13
N THR A 8 -13.28 -16.07 2.78
CA THR A 8 -13.06 -16.76 1.50
C THR A 8 -14.25 -16.49 0.60
N ILE A 9 -14.00 -15.84 -0.54
CA ILE A 9 -15.02 -15.47 -1.51
C ILE A 9 -14.60 -16.02 -2.86
N GLN A 10 -15.42 -16.91 -3.42
CA GLN A 10 -15.16 -17.54 -4.72
C GLN A 10 -13.76 -18.17 -4.82
N GLY A 11 -13.32 -18.83 -3.74
CA GLY A 11 -12.02 -19.48 -3.69
C GLY A 11 -10.85 -18.56 -3.36
N LEU A 12 -11.08 -17.26 -3.18
CA LEU A 12 -10.05 -16.30 -2.81
C LEU A 12 -10.09 -16.02 -1.32
N LYS A 13 -8.97 -16.15 -0.64
CA LYS A 13 -8.82 -15.72 0.76
C LYS A 13 -8.56 -14.23 0.77
N ILE A 14 -9.40 -13.47 1.45
CA ILE A 14 -9.30 -12.02 1.55
C ILE A 14 -9.15 -11.63 3.00
N GLU A 15 -8.07 -10.91 3.32
CA GLU A 15 -7.77 -10.42 4.67
C GLU A 15 -7.87 -8.90 4.64
N ALA A 16 -8.68 -8.31 5.50
CA ALA A 16 -8.77 -6.86 5.64
C ALA A 16 -7.69 -6.36 6.60
N VAL A 17 -6.92 -5.38 6.16
CA VAL A 17 -5.83 -4.78 6.92
C VAL A 17 -6.07 -3.28 7.08
N PRO A 18 -5.52 -2.63 8.13
CA PRO A 18 -5.74 -1.20 8.34
C PRO A 18 -5.23 -0.33 7.21
N ALA A 19 -5.99 0.73 6.89
CA ALA A 19 -5.62 1.77 5.95
C ALA A 19 -5.96 3.12 6.58
N TYR A 20 -4.95 3.97 6.83
CA TYR A 20 -5.18 5.23 7.52
C TYR A 20 -4.00 6.19 7.37
N ASN A 21 -4.23 7.47 7.70
CA ASN A 21 -3.20 8.50 7.73
C ASN A 21 -2.60 8.64 9.12
N ILE A 22 -1.30 8.93 9.15
CA ILE A 22 -0.54 9.24 10.37
C ILE A 22 -0.07 10.69 10.32
N VAL A 23 0.42 11.15 9.17
CA VAL A 23 1.07 12.45 8.97
C VAL A 23 0.15 13.44 8.25
N HIS A 24 -0.52 13.00 7.19
CA HIS A 24 -1.32 13.90 6.34
C HIS A 24 -2.70 14.14 6.94
N MET A 25 -2.96 15.41 7.28
CA MET A 25 -4.19 15.83 7.96
C MET A 25 -5.01 16.72 7.05
N ARG A 26 -6.35 16.57 7.15
CA ARG A 26 -7.31 17.46 6.46
C ARG A 26 -7.27 18.86 7.07
N SER A 27 -7.30 18.91 8.40
CA SER A 27 -7.16 20.15 9.17
C SER A 27 -6.74 19.79 10.59
N GLY A 28 -5.77 20.53 11.15
CA GLY A 28 -5.32 20.31 12.52
C GLY A 28 -4.94 18.87 12.78
N ARG A 29 -5.69 18.18 13.65
CA ARG A 29 -5.44 16.78 14.03
C ARG A 29 -6.40 15.81 13.35
N THR A 30 -7.15 16.25 12.34
CA THR A 30 -8.11 15.39 11.64
C THR A 30 -7.45 14.77 10.42
N PRO A 31 -7.16 13.47 10.43
CA PRO A 31 -6.55 12.81 9.27
C PRO A 31 -7.52 12.75 8.10
N PHE A 32 -7.00 12.74 6.87
CA PHE A 32 -7.82 12.49 5.69
C PHE A 32 -8.54 11.14 5.80
N HIS A 33 -7.82 10.11 6.25
CA HIS A 33 -8.36 8.77 6.43
C HIS A 33 -8.08 8.34 7.88
N PRO A 34 -9.07 8.42 8.77
CA PRO A 34 -8.86 8.02 10.17
C PRO A 34 -8.68 6.51 10.31
N LYS A 35 -7.95 6.11 11.36
CA LYS A 35 -7.76 4.69 11.65
C LYS A 35 -9.10 4.07 12.07
N GLY A 36 -9.40 2.91 11.49
CA GLY A 36 -10.56 2.10 11.83
C GLY A 36 -11.49 1.82 10.66
N PRO A 37 -12.12 2.87 10.04
CA PRO A 37 -13.09 2.61 8.97
C PRO A 37 -12.50 2.08 7.69
N GLY A 38 -11.30 2.54 7.32
CA GLY A 38 -10.69 2.19 6.03
C GLY A 38 -10.01 0.83 6.05
N ASN A 39 -10.07 0.14 4.91
CA ASN A 39 -9.42 -1.15 4.71
C ASN A 39 -8.49 -1.11 3.51
N GLY A 40 -7.31 -1.71 3.66
CA GLY A 40 -6.61 -2.35 2.58
C GLY A 40 -6.88 -3.84 2.62
N TYR A 41 -6.36 -4.57 1.64
CA TYR A 41 -6.64 -6.01 1.54
C TYR A 41 -5.38 -6.77 1.17
N VAL A 42 -5.27 -7.98 1.73
CA VAL A 42 -4.34 -9.00 1.22
C VAL A 42 -5.19 -10.10 0.62
N ILE A 43 -5.06 -10.32 -0.67
CA ILE A 43 -5.84 -11.30 -1.43
C ILE A 43 -4.91 -12.44 -1.80
N THR A 44 -5.24 -13.64 -1.37
CA THR A 44 -4.49 -14.85 -1.71
C THR A 44 -5.28 -15.67 -2.72
N PHE A 45 -4.65 -15.91 -3.88
CA PHE A 45 -5.20 -16.85 -4.85
C PHE A 45 -4.09 -17.77 -5.30
N ALA A 46 -4.36 -19.10 -5.27
CA ALA A 46 -3.33 -20.11 -5.41
C ALA A 46 -2.21 -19.84 -4.39
N ASP A 47 -0.96 -19.76 -4.81
CA ASP A 47 0.20 -19.48 -3.95
C ASP A 47 0.63 -18.00 -3.95
N LYS A 48 -0.16 -17.10 -4.57
CA LYS A 48 0.19 -15.68 -4.70
C LYS A 48 -0.57 -14.83 -3.70
N ARG A 49 0.15 -13.89 -3.07
CA ARG A 49 -0.42 -12.93 -2.12
C ARG A 49 -0.29 -11.53 -2.71
N VAL A 50 -1.42 -10.84 -2.84
CA VAL A 50 -1.51 -9.50 -3.43
C VAL A 50 -2.03 -8.53 -2.38
N HIS A 51 -1.27 -7.47 -2.11
CA HIS A 51 -1.69 -6.40 -1.20
C HIS A 51 -2.20 -5.22 -2.01
N VAL A 52 -3.45 -4.83 -1.78
CA VAL A 52 -4.04 -3.60 -2.29
C VAL A 52 -4.27 -2.69 -1.09
N ALA A 53 -3.47 -1.64 -0.99
CA ALA A 53 -3.35 -0.90 0.25
C ALA A 53 -4.57 -0.04 0.59
N GLY A 54 -5.30 0.45 -0.43
CA GLY A 54 -6.34 1.45 -0.22
C GLY A 54 -5.72 2.82 0.08
N ASP A 55 -6.52 3.75 0.56
CA ASP A 55 -6.05 5.09 0.88
C ASP A 55 -5.39 5.08 2.26
N THR A 56 -4.08 5.09 2.28
CA THR A 56 -3.29 4.89 3.49
C THR A 56 -1.92 5.55 3.40
N GLU A 57 -1.26 5.63 4.55
CA GLU A 57 0.17 5.89 4.64
C GLU A 57 0.93 4.60 4.95
N ASN A 58 2.23 4.72 5.17
CA ASN A 58 3.13 3.60 5.49
C ASN A 58 3.00 3.18 6.95
N THR A 59 1.87 2.57 7.26
CA THR A 59 1.49 2.20 8.63
C THR A 59 2.40 1.10 9.21
N PRO A 60 2.51 1.00 10.55
CA PRO A 60 3.22 -0.13 11.16
C PRO A 60 2.66 -1.49 10.74
N GLU A 61 1.34 -1.59 10.57
CA GLU A 61 0.69 -2.83 10.14
C GLU A 61 1.14 -3.23 8.73
N MET A 62 1.23 -2.25 7.80
CA MET A 62 1.72 -2.51 6.45
C MET A 62 3.16 -3.01 6.47
N LYS A 63 4.01 -2.38 7.27
CA LYS A 63 5.43 -2.73 7.34
C LYS A 63 5.67 -4.14 7.89
N ARG A 64 4.71 -4.70 8.59
CA ARG A 64 4.79 -6.07 9.14
C ARG A 64 4.20 -7.15 8.24
N LEU A 65 3.68 -6.79 7.07
CA LEU A 65 3.17 -7.78 6.11
C LEU A 65 4.29 -8.71 5.66
N LYS A 66 3.94 -9.98 5.41
CA LYS A 66 4.90 -11.02 5.02
C LYS A 66 4.46 -11.71 3.74
N ASN A 67 5.43 -12.16 2.97
CA ASN A 67 5.21 -13.01 1.78
C ASN A 67 4.28 -12.35 0.77
N ILE A 68 4.47 -11.06 0.51
CA ILE A 68 3.68 -10.32 -0.48
C ILE A 68 4.37 -10.43 -1.83
N ASP A 69 3.70 -11.02 -2.81
CA ASP A 69 4.22 -11.15 -4.16
C ASP A 69 4.02 -9.88 -4.97
N ILE A 70 2.84 -9.27 -4.86
CA ILE A 70 2.49 -8.06 -5.59
C ILE A 70 1.84 -7.07 -4.63
N ALA A 71 2.27 -5.81 -4.68
CA ALA A 71 1.67 -4.75 -3.87
C ALA A 71 1.26 -3.58 -4.74
N PHE A 72 0.08 -3.02 -4.47
CA PHE A 72 -0.42 -1.78 -5.03
C PHE A 72 -0.46 -0.75 -3.91
N LEU A 73 0.38 0.29 -3.99
CA LEU A 73 0.50 1.33 -2.98
C LEU A 73 0.16 2.71 -3.56
N PRO A 74 -0.69 3.49 -2.87
CA PRO A 74 -1.10 4.81 -3.36
C PRO A 74 -0.02 5.87 -3.13
N MET A 75 0.04 6.86 -4.01
CA MET A 75 1.02 7.97 -3.94
C MET A 75 0.40 9.31 -4.30
N ASN A 76 -0.86 9.56 -3.96
CA ASN A 76 -1.47 10.84 -4.26
C ASN A 76 -1.40 11.79 -3.07
N LEU A 77 -0.78 12.93 -3.28
CA LEU A 77 -0.61 13.95 -2.25
C LEU A 77 -1.74 15.00 -2.34
N PRO A 78 -2.16 15.50 -1.19
CA PRO A 78 -1.67 15.27 0.17
C PRO A 78 -2.39 14.12 0.91
N TYR A 79 -3.09 13.25 0.22
CA TYR A 79 -4.09 12.34 0.80
C TYR A 79 -3.51 11.01 1.27
N THR A 80 -2.46 10.53 0.62
CA THR A 80 -1.85 9.24 0.92
C THR A 80 -0.35 9.38 1.09
N MET A 81 0.46 8.57 0.41
CA MET A 81 1.91 8.53 0.63
C MET A 81 2.70 9.42 -0.32
N THR A 82 3.79 9.97 0.19
CA THR A 82 4.89 10.48 -0.65
C THR A 82 5.64 9.30 -1.26
N PRO A 83 6.42 9.51 -2.34
CA PRO A 83 7.31 8.45 -2.84
C PRO A 83 8.26 7.90 -1.77
N GLN A 84 8.76 8.76 -0.87
CA GLN A 84 9.63 8.34 0.23
C GLN A 84 8.90 7.41 1.20
N MET A 85 7.63 7.69 1.50
CA MET A 85 6.82 6.84 2.38
C MET A 85 6.55 5.48 1.74
N VAL A 86 6.27 5.45 0.44
CA VAL A 86 6.09 4.19 -0.31
C VAL A 86 7.38 3.38 -0.28
N ALA A 87 8.52 4.03 -0.54
CA ALA A 87 9.82 3.36 -0.51
C ALA A 87 10.13 2.80 0.89
N ASP A 88 9.83 3.56 1.94
CA ASP A 88 10.01 3.12 3.32
C ASP A 88 9.20 1.86 3.62
N ALA A 89 7.92 1.85 3.24
CA ALA A 89 7.08 0.67 3.40
C ALA A 89 7.61 -0.53 2.61
N ALA A 90 7.94 -0.32 1.34
CA ALA A 90 8.42 -1.39 0.47
C ALA A 90 9.72 -2.02 0.98
N LYS A 91 10.64 -1.20 1.51
CA LYS A 91 11.89 -1.71 2.10
C LYS A 91 11.62 -2.54 3.36
N ALA A 92 10.51 -2.25 4.07
CA ALA A 92 10.15 -2.97 5.28
C ALA A 92 9.48 -4.31 4.98
N PHE A 93 8.44 -4.36 4.14
CA PHE A 93 7.72 -5.61 3.89
C PHE A 93 8.15 -6.35 2.61
N LYS A 94 8.99 -5.74 1.78
CA LYS A 94 9.69 -6.36 0.64
C LYS A 94 8.78 -7.11 -0.33
N PRO A 95 7.80 -6.43 -0.96
CA PRO A 95 7.02 -7.06 -2.01
C PRO A 95 7.93 -7.39 -3.19
N LYS A 96 7.66 -8.47 -3.91
CA LYS A 96 8.48 -8.83 -5.08
C LYS A 96 8.23 -7.87 -6.23
N ILE A 97 6.97 -7.48 -6.44
CA ILE A 97 6.56 -6.54 -7.48
C ILE A 97 5.73 -5.44 -6.84
N LEU A 98 6.03 -4.20 -7.17
CA LEU A 98 5.36 -3.02 -6.64
C LEU A 98 4.79 -2.17 -7.76
N TYR A 99 3.48 -1.93 -7.71
CA TYR A 99 2.78 -1.02 -8.59
C TYR A 99 2.34 0.21 -7.80
N PRO A 100 2.90 1.40 -8.07
CA PRO A 100 2.25 2.62 -7.58
C PRO A 100 0.93 2.81 -8.31
N TYR A 101 -0.10 3.15 -7.57
CA TYR A 101 -1.41 3.43 -8.15
C TYR A 101 -2.06 4.60 -7.42
N HIS A 102 -3.14 5.15 -7.95
CA HIS A 102 -3.82 6.30 -7.35
C HIS A 102 -2.78 7.39 -6.99
N TYR A 103 -1.87 7.70 -7.92
CA TYR A 103 -0.75 8.60 -7.63
C TYR A 103 -0.98 10.03 -8.14
N GLY A 104 -2.09 10.29 -8.85
CA GLY A 104 -2.46 11.63 -9.28
C GLY A 104 -1.36 12.31 -10.09
N GLN A 105 -0.91 13.46 -9.61
CA GLN A 105 0.15 14.24 -10.25
C GLN A 105 1.55 13.90 -9.73
N THR A 106 1.68 12.99 -8.78
CA THR A 106 2.98 12.57 -8.27
C THR A 106 3.75 11.84 -9.38
N ASP A 107 5.03 12.20 -9.57
CA ASP A 107 5.87 11.53 -10.56
C ASP A 107 6.29 10.15 -10.06
N PRO A 108 5.81 9.05 -10.69
CA PRO A 108 6.14 7.71 -10.20
C PRO A 108 7.60 7.34 -10.41
N ASN A 109 8.34 8.04 -11.27
CA ASN A 109 9.77 7.82 -11.46
C ASN A 109 10.58 8.15 -10.21
N MET A 110 10.09 9.00 -9.32
CA MET A 110 10.73 9.25 -8.03
C MET A 110 10.82 7.97 -7.21
N LEU A 111 9.77 7.14 -7.25
CA LEU A 111 9.77 5.85 -6.55
C LEU A 111 10.79 4.88 -7.17
N VAL A 112 10.88 4.83 -8.47
CA VAL A 112 11.87 4.00 -9.17
C VAL A 112 13.28 4.36 -8.71
N ASN A 113 13.59 5.65 -8.64
CA ASN A 113 14.91 6.13 -8.21
C ASN A 113 15.20 5.75 -6.75
N LEU A 114 14.21 5.87 -5.87
CA LEU A 114 14.37 5.55 -4.45
C LEU A 114 14.60 4.06 -4.20
N LEU A 115 14.09 3.18 -5.07
CA LEU A 115 14.19 1.73 -4.92
C LEU A 115 15.19 1.07 -5.87
N LYS A 116 15.94 1.84 -6.66
CA LYS A 116 16.83 1.26 -7.67
C LYS A 116 17.93 0.36 -7.11
N ARG A 117 18.30 0.53 -5.83
CA ARG A 117 19.28 -0.32 -5.15
C ARG A 117 18.65 -1.50 -4.42
N SER A 118 17.32 -1.55 -4.35
CA SER A 118 16.58 -2.64 -3.72
C SER A 118 16.30 -3.71 -4.77
N LYS A 119 17.28 -4.55 -5.03
CA LYS A 119 17.30 -5.47 -6.18
C LYS A 119 16.17 -6.51 -6.16
N ASN A 120 15.62 -6.80 -4.99
CA ASN A 120 14.57 -7.80 -4.83
C ASN A 120 13.16 -7.22 -4.99
N ILE A 121 13.05 -5.92 -5.26
CA ILE A 121 11.77 -5.25 -5.47
C ILE A 121 11.75 -4.72 -6.90
N GLU A 122 10.82 -5.24 -7.71
CA GLU A 122 10.62 -4.75 -9.06
C GLU A 122 9.49 -3.71 -9.07
N VAL A 123 9.80 -2.47 -9.42
CA VAL A 123 8.79 -1.40 -9.54
C VAL A 123 8.28 -1.38 -10.97
N ARG A 124 6.97 -1.50 -11.14
CA ARG A 124 6.33 -1.43 -12.45
C ARG A 124 5.36 -0.26 -12.47
N ILE A 125 5.56 0.65 -13.43
CA ILE A 125 4.69 1.82 -13.60
C ILE A 125 3.67 1.53 -14.68
N ARG A 126 2.38 1.77 -14.37
CA ARG A 126 1.27 1.69 -15.29
C ARG A 126 0.42 2.94 -15.14
N ASN A 127 -0.43 3.23 -16.10
CA ASN A 127 -1.31 4.40 -16.04
C ASN A 127 -2.47 4.12 -15.07
N MET A 128 -2.19 4.18 -13.78
CA MET A 128 -3.14 3.94 -12.69
C MET A 128 -3.18 5.15 -11.74
N ARG A 129 -3.30 6.33 -12.32
CA ARG A 129 -3.34 7.57 -11.54
C ARG A 129 -4.45 7.64 -10.51
#